data_1e8f9386dbd26c280e398e34a7666eca
#
_entry.id   1e8f9386dbd26c280e398e34a7666eca
#
_cell.length_a   1.000
_cell.length_b   1.000
_cell.length_c   1.000
_cell.angle_alpha   90.00
_cell.angle_beta   90.00
_cell.angle_gamma   90.00
#
_symmetry.space_group_name_H-M   'P 1'
#
loop_
_entity.id
_entity.type
_entity.pdbx_description
1 polymer ?
#
loop_
_entity_poly.entity_id
_entity_poly.type
_entity_poly.pdbx_seq_one_letter_code
_entity_poly.pdbx_strand_id
1 'polypeptide(L)'
;MGCGSGIVSVFAASMGAKCLAVDVNSVSVKAAEENAIQNGFADNVKTLQSNLFEKISSEEKFDIIFFNPPYYEKEPKTDFEKAFFTGKDFRVIRYFLQRAKSHLAEGGVIYFITSSDLDIELFLNMVKAGGFEFIIMKKVNTFFETFYITKAF
;
A
#
# COMPACT_ATOMS: atom_id res chain seq x y z
N MET A 1 0.89 3.42 -0.69
CA MET A 1 -0.31 3.07 -1.49
C MET A 1 -1.43 2.74 -0.54
N GLY A 2 -2.68 3.26 -0.76
CA GLY A 2 -3.74 3.22 0.23
C GLY A 2 -3.36 3.99 1.49
N CYS A 3 -3.07 5.29 1.36
CA CYS A 3 -2.39 6.04 2.42
C CYS A 3 -3.24 6.29 3.67
N GLY A 4 -4.56 6.19 3.59
CA GLY A 4 -5.45 6.50 4.69
C GLY A 4 -5.16 7.88 5.30
N SER A 5 -4.90 7.94 6.59
CA SER A 5 -4.51 9.18 7.28
C SER A 5 -3.10 9.68 6.95
N GLY A 6 -2.31 8.95 6.16
CA GLY A 6 -0.94 9.33 5.81
C GLY A 6 0.12 9.03 6.86
N ILE A 7 -0.21 8.27 7.92
CA ILE A 7 0.70 8.01 9.04
C ILE A 7 2.05 7.41 8.59
N VAL A 8 2.04 6.47 7.65
CA VAL A 8 3.27 5.85 7.12
C VAL A 8 4.10 6.88 6.36
N SER A 9 3.46 7.75 5.56
CA SER A 9 4.14 8.79 4.79
C SER A 9 4.76 9.85 5.70
N VAL A 10 4.03 10.30 6.72
CA VAL A 10 4.54 11.27 7.72
C VAL A 10 5.72 10.68 8.49
N PHE A 11 5.62 9.42 8.90
CA PHE A 11 6.71 8.74 9.60
C PHE A 11 7.96 8.57 8.70
N ALA A 12 7.79 8.16 7.45
CA ALA A 12 8.89 8.06 6.49
C ALA A 12 9.53 9.44 6.22
N ALA A 13 8.70 10.48 6.08
CA ALA A 13 9.18 11.86 5.91
C ALA A 13 9.99 12.35 7.11
N SER A 14 9.63 11.95 8.34
CA SER A 14 10.40 12.29 9.54
C SER A 14 11.82 11.66 9.56
N MET A 15 12.02 10.61 8.75
CA MET A 15 13.33 10.00 8.51
C MET A 15 14.03 10.54 7.25
N GLY A 16 13.52 11.62 6.65
CA GLY A 16 14.12 12.30 5.50
C GLY A 16 13.63 11.80 4.13
N ALA A 17 12.66 10.89 4.07
CA ALA A 17 12.14 10.41 2.79
C ALA A 17 11.29 11.46 2.07
N LYS A 18 11.29 11.41 0.72
CA LYS A 18 10.28 12.06 -0.11
C LYS A 18 9.18 11.06 -0.40
N CYS A 19 7.94 11.41 -0.11
CA CYS A 19 6.82 10.49 -0.13
C CYS A 19 5.74 10.94 -1.12
N LEU A 20 5.13 9.97 -1.81
CA LEU A 20 3.87 10.12 -2.53
C LEU A 20 2.80 9.29 -1.82
N ALA A 21 1.89 9.96 -1.13
CA ALA A 21 0.76 9.36 -0.44
C ALA A 21 -0.42 9.22 -1.41
N VAL A 22 -0.79 7.99 -1.74
CA VAL A 22 -1.82 7.71 -2.76
C VAL A 22 -3.00 7.01 -2.13
N ASP A 23 -4.20 7.46 -2.43
CA ASP A 23 -5.45 6.79 -2.04
C ASP A 23 -6.53 7.01 -3.11
N VAL A 24 -7.46 6.07 -3.21
CA VAL A 24 -8.64 6.21 -4.08
C VAL A 24 -9.67 7.15 -3.46
N ASN A 25 -9.71 7.24 -2.13
CA ASN A 25 -10.64 8.06 -1.37
C ASN A 25 -10.07 9.47 -1.18
N SER A 26 -10.77 10.49 -1.72
CA SER A 26 -10.37 11.90 -1.59
C SER A 26 -10.30 12.38 -0.14
N VAL A 27 -11.13 11.83 0.75
CA VAL A 27 -11.10 12.18 2.19
C VAL A 27 -9.79 11.70 2.82
N SER A 28 -9.33 10.49 2.49
CA SER A 28 -8.04 9.96 2.94
C SER A 28 -6.87 10.82 2.42
N VAL A 29 -6.92 11.20 1.14
CA VAL A 29 -5.89 12.07 0.53
C VAL A 29 -5.78 13.39 1.25
N LYS A 30 -6.93 14.03 1.54
CA LYS A 30 -6.99 15.29 2.29
C LYS A 30 -6.47 15.13 3.73
N ALA A 31 -6.87 14.06 4.41
CA ALA A 31 -6.38 13.77 5.76
C ALA A 31 -4.85 13.55 5.79
N ALA A 32 -4.30 12.86 4.79
CA ALA A 32 -2.85 12.67 4.67
C ALA A 32 -2.09 13.99 4.45
N GLU A 33 -2.65 14.89 3.64
CA GLU A 33 -2.10 16.23 3.41
C GLU A 33 -2.13 17.07 4.68
N GLU A 34 -3.27 17.15 5.35
CA GLU A 34 -3.44 17.89 6.61
C GLU A 34 -2.47 17.38 7.70
N ASN A 35 -2.32 16.05 7.82
CA ASN A 35 -1.40 15.44 8.78
C ASN A 35 0.06 15.73 8.42
N ALA A 36 0.43 15.75 7.14
CA ALA A 36 1.78 16.13 6.73
C ALA A 36 2.09 17.59 7.09
N ILE A 37 1.14 18.50 6.85
CA ILE A 37 1.27 19.93 7.21
C ILE A 37 1.41 20.09 8.74
N GLN A 38 0.50 19.48 9.51
CA GLN A 38 0.50 19.59 10.98
C GLN A 38 1.78 19.06 11.63
N ASN A 39 2.43 18.07 11.02
CA ASN A 39 3.68 17.51 11.50
C ASN A 39 4.94 18.15 10.90
N GLY A 40 4.80 19.20 10.08
CA GLY A 40 5.93 19.94 9.50
C GLY A 40 6.60 19.27 8.30
N PHE A 41 5.92 18.34 7.62
CA PHE A 41 6.44 17.59 6.48
C PHE A 41 5.74 17.88 5.15
N ALA A 42 5.10 19.06 5.02
CA ALA A 42 4.39 19.45 3.79
C ALA A 42 5.28 19.38 2.53
N ASP A 43 6.56 19.75 2.65
CA ASP A 43 7.51 19.73 1.53
C ASP A 43 8.04 18.32 1.21
N ASN A 44 7.79 17.35 2.10
CA ASN A 44 8.29 15.99 1.97
C ASN A 44 7.20 15.01 1.52
N VAL A 45 5.92 15.32 1.75
CA VAL A 45 4.79 14.44 1.44
C VAL A 45 3.90 15.10 0.39
N LYS A 46 3.92 14.55 -0.82
CA LYS A 46 2.92 14.86 -1.84
C LYS A 46 1.75 13.89 -1.70
N THR A 47 0.55 14.36 -2.02
CA THR A 47 -0.66 13.52 -2.00
C THR A 47 -1.27 13.40 -3.40
N LEU A 48 -1.88 12.25 -3.71
CA LEU A 48 -2.49 12.01 -5.01
C LEU A 48 -3.75 11.15 -4.85
N GLN A 49 -4.88 11.66 -5.33
CA GLN A 49 -6.07 10.82 -5.48
C GLN A 49 -5.96 9.97 -6.73
N SER A 50 -5.73 8.67 -6.57
CA SER A 50 -5.62 7.71 -7.67
C SER A 50 -6.10 6.33 -7.24
N ASN A 51 -6.67 5.58 -8.17
CA ASN A 51 -6.87 4.15 -8.00
C ASN A 51 -5.55 3.44 -8.32
N LEU A 52 -4.84 3.08 -7.25
CA LEU A 52 -3.48 2.53 -7.35
C LEU A 52 -2.58 3.41 -8.24
N PHE A 53 -2.00 2.85 -9.29
CA PHE A 53 -1.04 3.51 -10.16
C PHE A 53 -1.65 4.29 -11.35
N GLU A 54 -2.99 4.37 -11.47
CA GLU A 54 -3.64 4.89 -12.68
C GLU A 54 -3.23 6.33 -13.04
N LYS A 55 -2.98 7.18 -12.04
CA LYS A 55 -2.57 8.57 -12.25
C LYS A 55 -1.09 8.83 -11.94
N ILE A 56 -0.31 7.78 -11.66
CA ILE A 56 1.13 7.90 -11.46
C ILE A 56 1.81 7.78 -12.82
N SER A 57 2.72 8.72 -13.13
CA SER A 57 3.48 8.66 -14.36
C SER A 57 4.30 7.36 -14.46
N SER A 58 4.38 6.76 -15.65
CA SER A 58 5.20 5.58 -15.90
C SER A 58 6.70 5.81 -15.66
N GLU A 59 7.14 7.07 -15.74
CA GLU A 59 8.51 7.47 -15.43
C GLU A 59 8.82 7.55 -13.94
N GLU A 60 7.77 7.63 -13.11
CA GLU A 60 7.94 7.73 -11.65
C GLU A 60 8.32 6.38 -11.06
N LYS A 61 9.49 6.35 -10.37
CA LYS A 61 10.06 5.17 -9.74
C LYS A 61 10.21 5.39 -8.24
N PHE A 62 10.00 4.32 -7.49
CA PHE A 62 10.05 4.34 -6.03
C PHE A 62 11.08 3.33 -5.51
N ASP A 63 11.91 3.76 -4.58
CA ASP A 63 12.82 2.87 -3.86
C ASP A 63 12.05 1.92 -2.93
N ILE A 64 10.94 2.43 -2.36
CA ILE A 64 10.10 1.66 -1.45
C ILE A 64 8.63 1.96 -1.73
N ILE A 65 7.83 0.91 -1.84
CA ILE A 65 6.36 1.02 -1.87
C ILE A 65 5.82 0.33 -0.61
N PHE A 66 5.06 1.05 0.20
CA PHE A 66 4.29 0.47 1.31
C PHE A 66 2.85 0.26 0.87
N PHE A 67 2.30 -0.92 1.12
CA PHE A 67 0.92 -1.23 0.83
C PHE A 67 0.29 -2.14 1.90
N ASN A 68 -0.75 -1.64 2.53
CA ASN A 68 -1.68 -2.43 3.32
C ASN A 68 -2.92 -2.67 2.45
N PRO A 69 -3.01 -3.79 1.72
CA PRO A 69 -4.12 -4.02 0.81
C PRO A 69 -5.43 -4.30 1.57
N PRO A 70 -6.59 -4.08 0.95
CA PRO A 70 -7.84 -4.60 1.48
C PRO A 70 -7.84 -6.14 1.46
N TYR A 71 -8.38 -6.78 2.51
CA TYR A 71 -8.24 -8.23 2.72
C TYR A 71 -9.44 -9.06 2.25
N TYR A 72 -10.66 -8.49 2.35
CA TYR A 72 -11.86 -9.28 2.16
C TYR A 72 -12.27 -9.36 0.69
N GLU A 73 -12.47 -10.59 0.21
CA GLU A 73 -12.92 -10.87 -1.16
C GLU A 73 -14.42 -10.58 -1.29
N LYS A 74 -14.76 -9.31 -1.47
CA LYS A 74 -16.12 -8.81 -1.69
C LYS A 74 -16.08 -7.58 -2.59
N GLU A 75 -17.14 -7.38 -3.40
CA GLU A 75 -17.25 -6.15 -4.17
C GLU A 75 -17.62 -4.96 -3.28
N PRO A 76 -16.80 -3.89 -3.26
CA PRO A 76 -17.13 -2.69 -2.52
C PRO A 76 -18.29 -1.94 -3.19
N LYS A 77 -19.26 -1.50 -2.39
CA LYS A 77 -20.41 -0.72 -2.84
C LYS A 77 -20.25 0.78 -2.59
N THR A 78 -19.34 1.15 -1.69
CA THR A 78 -19.06 2.53 -1.29
C THR A 78 -17.56 2.79 -1.27
N ASP A 79 -17.16 4.06 -1.29
CA ASP A 79 -15.73 4.42 -1.15
C ASP A 79 -15.14 4.00 0.19
N PHE A 80 -15.94 3.99 1.26
CA PHE A 80 -15.52 3.48 2.55
C PHE A 80 -15.21 1.98 2.50
N GLU A 81 -16.02 1.20 1.83
CA GLU A 81 -15.83 -0.24 1.70
C GLU A 81 -14.59 -0.63 0.89
N LYS A 82 -14.07 0.27 0.02
CA LYS A 82 -12.81 0.04 -0.72
C LYS A 82 -11.59 -0.10 0.20
N ALA A 83 -11.66 0.41 1.42
CA ALA A 83 -10.60 0.22 2.42
C ALA A 83 -10.48 -1.23 2.91
N PHE A 84 -11.55 -2.02 2.78
CA PHE A 84 -11.64 -3.38 3.33
C PHE A 84 -11.79 -4.45 2.25
N PHE A 85 -12.50 -4.13 1.16
CA PHE A 85 -12.88 -5.10 0.13
C PHE A 85 -12.01 -4.98 -1.11
N THR A 86 -11.36 -6.08 -1.42
CA THR A 86 -10.41 -6.18 -2.55
C THR A 86 -11.07 -6.47 -3.90
N GLY A 87 -12.40 -6.67 -3.91
CA GLY A 87 -13.12 -7.13 -5.10
C GLY A 87 -12.99 -8.62 -5.33
N LYS A 88 -13.77 -9.13 -6.27
CA LYS A 88 -13.74 -10.54 -6.67
C LYS A 88 -12.34 -10.96 -7.12
N ASP A 89 -11.94 -12.18 -6.79
CA ASP A 89 -10.66 -12.79 -7.16
C ASP A 89 -9.44 -11.93 -6.71
N PHE A 90 -9.57 -11.21 -5.59
CA PHE A 90 -8.53 -10.33 -5.07
C PHE A 90 -8.04 -9.29 -6.09
N ARG A 91 -8.96 -8.73 -6.85
CA ARG A 91 -8.68 -7.87 -8.01
C ARG A 91 -7.74 -6.71 -7.69
N VAL A 92 -7.91 -6.03 -6.56
CA VAL A 92 -7.06 -4.89 -6.17
C VAL A 92 -5.61 -5.34 -5.96
N ILE A 93 -5.40 -6.47 -5.26
CA ILE A 93 -4.06 -7.01 -5.00
C ILE A 93 -3.40 -7.44 -6.31
N ARG A 94 -4.12 -8.17 -7.16
CA ARG A 94 -3.61 -8.61 -8.47
C ARG A 94 -3.24 -7.45 -9.37
N TYR A 95 -4.12 -6.44 -9.47
CA TYR A 95 -3.85 -5.26 -10.28
C TYR A 95 -2.65 -4.45 -9.76
N PHE A 96 -2.53 -4.32 -8.43
CA PHE A 96 -1.35 -3.72 -7.81
C PHE A 96 -0.07 -4.46 -8.23
N LEU A 97 -0.02 -5.77 -8.04
CA LEU A 97 1.17 -6.58 -8.34
C LEU A 97 1.57 -6.53 -9.83
N GLN A 98 0.61 -6.51 -10.75
CA GLN A 98 0.86 -6.38 -12.19
C GLN A 98 1.55 -5.07 -12.56
N ARG A 99 1.30 -4.00 -11.82
CA ARG A 99 1.82 -2.65 -12.11
C ARG A 99 3.01 -2.25 -11.25
N ALA A 100 3.13 -2.79 -10.05
CA ALA A 100 4.12 -2.36 -9.07
C ALA A 100 5.55 -2.49 -9.58
N LYS A 101 5.88 -3.57 -10.32
CA LYS A 101 7.23 -3.80 -10.83
C LYS A 101 7.72 -2.69 -11.76
N SER A 102 6.82 -2.15 -12.59
CA SER A 102 7.16 -1.04 -13.51
C SER A 102 7.34 0.30 -12.81
N HIS A 103 6.96 0.41 -11.54
CA HIS A 103 7.13 1.62 -10.72
C HIS A 103 8.20 1.47 -9.63
N LEU A 104 8.93 0.36 -9.58
CA LEU A 104 10.09 0.23 -8.70
C LEU A 104 11.35 0.76 -9.38
N ALA A 105 12.18 1.44 -8.63
CA ALA A 105 13.56 1.76 -8.99
C ALA A 105 14.39 0.47 -9.03
N GLU A 106 15.60 0.54 -9.56
CA GLU A 106 16.56 -0.58 -9.49
C GLU A 106 16.88 -0.91 -8.03
N GLY A 107 16.68 -2.17 -7.65
CA GLY A 107 16.80 -2.60 -6.24
C GLY A 107 15.68 -2.15 -5.33
N GLY A 108 14.63 -1.52 -5.87
CA GLY A 108 13.46 -1.08 -5.11
C GLY A 108 12.66 -2.26 -4.56
N VAL A 109 11.91 -2.02 -3.47
CA VAL A 109 11.21 -3.07 -2.73
C VAL A 109 9.79 -2.67 -2.35
N ILE A 110 8.94 -3.66 -2.12
CA ILE A 110 7.59 -3.46 -1.62
C ILE A 110 7.50 -4.03 -0.20
N TYR A 111 6.93 -3.26 0.73
CA TYR A 111 6.52 -3.78 2.03
C TYR A 111 5.01 -3.88 2.09
N PHE A 112 4.53 -5.09 2.33
CA PHE A 112 3.13 -5.37 2.61
C PHE A 112 2.93 -5.54 4.12
N ILE A 113 1.78 -5.02 4.59
CA ILE A 113 1.22 -5.42 5.88
C ILE A 113 -0.06 -6.17 5.55
N THR A 114 -0.14 -7.42 5.96
CA THR A 114 -1.34 -8.26 5.80
C THR A 114 -1.74 -8.87 7.12
N SER A 115 -3.01 -9.23 7.25
CA SER A 115 -3.58 -9.88 8.42
C SER A 115 -3.86 -11.35 8.13
N SER A 116 -3.99 -12.17 9.17
CA SER A 116 -4.48 -13.55 9.08
C SER A 116 -5.94 -13.66 8.58
N ASP A 117 -6.66 -12.55 8.45
CA ASP A 117 -7.95 -12.48 7.79
C ASP A 117 -7.86 -12.67 6.27
N LEU A 118 -6.66 -12.47 5.73
CA LEU A 118 -6.29 -12.86 4.37
C LEU A 118 -5.56 -14.20 4.43
N ASP A 119 -5.95 -15.16 3.59
CA ASP A 119 -5.17 -16.38 3.42
C ASP A 119 -3.74 -16.03 2.98
N ILE A 120 -2.79 -16.19 3.91
CA ILE A 120 -1.41 -15.77 3.69
C ILE A 120 -0.73 -16.57 2.58
N GLU A 121 -1.05 -17.87 2.45
CA GLU A 121 -0.47 -18.71 1.39
C GLU A 121 -0.97 -18.27 0.02
N LEU A 122 -2.27 -17.99 -0.09
CA LEU A 122 -2.85 -17.44 -1.31
C LEU A 122 -2.22 -16.09 -1.66
N PHE A 123 -2.06 -15.18 -0.68
CA PHE A 123 -1.41 -13.90 -0.89
C PHE A 123 0.03 -14.06 -1.40
N LEU A 124 0.83 -14.90 -0.76
CA LEU A 124 2.22 -15.13 -1.15
C LEU A 124 2.33 -15.77 -2.54
N ASN A 125 1.37 -16.64 -2.90
CA ASN A 125 1.29 -17.19 -4.26
C ASN A 125 0.94 -16.08 -5.29
N MET A 126 0.09 -15.11 -4.94
CA MET A 126 -0.17 -13.95 -5.81
C MET A 126 1.09 -13.08 -5.98
N VAL A 127 1.86 -12.86 -4.92
CA VAL A 127 3.14 -12.11 -4.97
C VAL A 127 4.11 -12.79 -5.93
N LYS A 128 4.29 -14.11 -5.82
CA LYS A 128 5.11 -14.90 -6.77
C LYS A 128 4.61 -14.80 -8.21
N ALA A 129 3.30 -14.95 -8.41
CA ALA A 129 2.69 -14.85 -9.73
C ALA A 129 2.85 -13.45 -10.34
N GLY A 130 2.97 -12.40 -9.52
CA GLY A 130 3.33 -11.04 -9.92
C GLY A 130 4.80 -10.87 -10.31
N GLY A 131 5.61 -11.91 -10.22
CA GLY A 131 7.04 -11.90 -10.58
C GLY A 131 7.96 -11.35 -9.49
N PHE A 132 7.55 -11.43 -8.23
CA PHE A 132 8.35 -11.03 -7.07
C PHE A 132 8.81 -12.24 -6.26
N GLU A 133 10.02 -12.15 -5.74
CA GLU A 133 10.44 -12.94 -4.59
C GLU A 133 10.01 -12.23 -3.29
N PHE A 134 9.99 -12.95 -2.16
CA PHE A 134 9.57 -12.35 -0.90
C PHE A 134 10.24 -12.98 0.32
N ILE A 135 10.25 -12.21 1.41
CA ILE A 135 10.65 -12.64 2.74
C ILE A 135 9.60 -12.14 3.74
N ILE A 136 9.12 -13.01 4.62
CA ILE A 136 8.32 -12.59 5.78
C ILE A 136 9.29 -12.05 6.84
N MET A 137 9.31 -10.72 6.96
CA MET A 137 10.22 -10.01 7.87
C MET A 137 9.80 -10.14 9.34
N LYS A 138 8.49 -10.13 9.59
CA LYS A 138 7.96 -10.16 10.95
C LYS A 138 6.55 -10.72 10.98
N LYS A 139 6.26 -11.46 12.06
CA LYS A 139 4.90 -11.83 12.48
C LYS A 139 4.61 -11.16 13.81
N VAL A 140 3.46 -10.54 13.93
CA VAL A 140 2.99 -9.90 15.16
C VAL A 140 1.66 -10.52 15.52
N ASN A 141 1.64 -11.33 16.58
CA ASN A 141 0.41 -11.93 17.08
C ASN A 141 -0.29 -10.92 17.99
N THR A 142 -1.56 -10.69 17.75
CA THR A 142 -2.47 -9.99 18.65
C THR A 142 -3.48 -10.98 19.23
N PHE A 143 -4.42 -10.49 20.03
CA PHE A 143 -5.45 -11.34 20.64
C PHE A 143 -6.41 -11.97 19.62
N PHE A 144 -6.62 -11.30 18.48
CA PHE A 144 -7.65 -11.67 17.49
C PHE A 144 -7.07 -12.09 16.15
N GLU A 145 -5.89 -11.59 15.77
CA GLU A 145 -5.30 -11.80 14.46
C GLU A 145 -3.77 -11.76 14.50
N THR A 146 -3.16 -12.30 13.46
CA THR A 146 -1.71 -12.22 13.23
C THR A 146 -1.44 -11.29 12.06
N PHE A 147 -0.60 -10.28 12.28
CA PHE A 147 -0.10 -9.44 11.20
C PHE A 147 1.21 -9.98 10.64
N TYR A 148 1.35 -9.88 9.33
CA TYR A 148 2.57 -10.25 8.62
C TYR A 148 3.14 -9.02 7.93
N ILE A 149 4.43 -8.76 8.16
CA ILE A 149 5.20 -7.78 7.38
C ILE A 149 6.00 -8.57 6.37
N THR A 150 5.65 -8.42 5.10
CA THR A 150 6.29 -9.12 3.98
C THR A 150 7.03 -8.11 3.11
N LYS A 151 8.31 -8.38 2.84
CA LYS A 151 9.13 -7.66 1.87
C LYS A 151 9.10 -8.43 0.56
N ALA A 152 8.74 -7.78 -0.54
CA ALA A 152 8.82 -8.32 -1.89
C ALA A 152 9.85 -7.52 -2.73
N PHE A 153 10.57 -8.20 -3.64
CA PHE A 153 11.66 -7.63 -4.44
C PHE A 153 11.86 -8.38 -5.76
#